data_9af482a6714b566f94477ba0ed26fbf1
#
_entry.id   9af482a6714b566f94477ba0ed26fbf1
#
_cell.length_a   1.000
_cell.length_b   1.000
_cell.length_c   1.000
_cell.angle_alpha   90.00
_cell.angle_beta   90.00
_cell.angle_gamma   90.00
#
_symmetry.space_group_name_H-M   'P 1'
#
loop_
_entity.id
_entity.type
_entity.pdbx_description
1 polymer ?
#
loop_
_entity_poly.entity_id
_entity_poly.type
_entity_poly.pdbx_seq_one_letter_code
_entity_poly.pdbx_strand_id
1 'polypeptide(L)'
;GLTALRRGLDTGHVTMAEIPPDAADYPGALPDMLVAASVVFVPPPHRVGLHDHYQWWQFIAGANWRHPQGPDSAIDGKDDHPVVHVAASDVEAYARWAGKALPTEAEWELAARGGLEGAEFAWGDELTPGGVHMANVWQGEFPLHNLHQDGYERTSPVGAFPPNGYGLHDMIGNVWEWTADWYAPKHEADAPKACCIPENPRGGREEGS
;
A
#
# COMPACT_ATOMS: atom_id res chain seq x y z
N GLY A 1 -5.49 -9.96 5.78
CA GLY A 1 -5.66 -10.25 4.37
C GLY A 1 -7.12 -10.27 3.94
N LEU A 2 -7.41 -10.68 2.69
CA LEU A 2 -8.75 -10.72 2.09
C LEU A 2 -9.79 -11.46 2.95
N THR A 3 -9.40 -12.54 3.65
CA THR A 3 -10.29 -13.28 4.55
C THR A 3 -10.81 -12.40 5.70
N ALA A 4 -9.98 -11.51 6.23
CA ALA A 4 -10.41 -10.61 7.30
C ALA A 4 -11.32 -9.50 6.74
N LEU A 5 -11.05 -8.99 5.54
CA LEU A 5 -11.91 -8.02 4.87
C LEU A 5 -13.25 -8.66 4.44
N ARG A 6 -13.24 -9.90 3.93
CA ARG A 6 -14.48 -10.64 3.64
C ARG A 6 -15.37 -10.78 4.88
N ARG A 7 -14.80 -11.05 6.06
CA ARG A 7 -15.55 -11.05 7.33
C ARG A 7 -16.06 -9.66 7.71
N GLY A 8 -15.30 -8.60 7.41
CA GLY A 8 -15.73 -7.21 7.59
C GLY A 8 -16.85 -6.82 6.61
N LEU A 9 -16.84 -7.38 5.39
CA LEU A 9 -17.87 -7.14 4.37
C LEU A 9 -19.17 -7.88 4.63
N ASP A 10 -19.18 -8.92 5.49
CA ASP A 10 -20.43 -9.47 6.04
C ASP A 10 -21.21 -8.40 6.84
N THR A 11 -20.61 -7.25 7.13
CA THR A 11 -21.24 -6.07 7.71
C THR A 11 -21.96 -5.17 6.70
N GLY A 12 -21.84 -5.43 5.39
CA GLY A 12 -22.39 -4.61 4.32
C GLY A 12 -21.58 -3.35 3.98
N HIS A 13 -20.30 -3.27 4.42
CA HIS A 13 -19.42 -2.15 4.04
C HIS A 13 -19.16 -2.17 2.52
N VAL A 14 -19.36 -1.02 1.88
CA VAL A 14 -19.04 -0.78 0.46
C VAL A 14 -17.80 0.11 0.42
N THR A 15 -16.75 -0.32 -0.27
CA THR A 15 -15.50 0.42 -0.34
C THR A 15 -15.61 1.64 -1.25
N MET A 16 -14.78 2.65 -1.04
CA MET A 16 -14.78 3.86 -1.86
C MET A 16 -14.64 3.57 -3.36
N ALA A 17 -13.85 2.59 -3.73
CA ALA A 17 -13.67 2.18 -5.12
C ALA A 17 -14.95 1.57 -5.78
N GLU A 18 -15.95 1.20 -4.98
CA GLU A 18 -17.23 0.66 -5.44
C GLU A 18 -18.33 1.73 -5.55
N ILE A 19 -18.04 2.98 -5.13
CA ILE A 19 -19.00 4.10 -5.10
C ILE A 19 -18.63 5.09 -6.21
N PRO A 20 -19.55 5.41 -7.15
CA PRO A 20 -19.31 6.50 -8.10
C PRO A 20 -19.14 7.83 -7.35
N PRO A 21 -18.13 8.65 -7.72
CA PRO A 21 -17.95 9.98 -7.14
C PRO A 21 -19.16 10.89 -7.39
N ASP A 22 -19.53 11.74 -6.41
CA ASP A 22 -20.53 12.77 -6.63
C ASP A 22 -19.95 13.89 -7.51
N ALA A 23 -20.65 14.24 -8.58
CA ALA A 23 -20.25 15.32 -9.47
C ALA A 23 -20.12 16.70 -8.76
N ALA A 24 -20.82 16.87 -7.64
CA ALA A 24 -20.73 18.10 -6.84
C ALA A 24 -19.37 18.25 -6.15
N ASP A 25 -18.70 17.14 -5.81
CA ASP A 25 -17.40 17.13 -5.16
C ASP A 25 -16.24 17.32 -6.16
N TYR A 26 -16.53 17.12 -7.46
CA TYR A 26 -15.54 17.18 -8.54
C TYR A 26 -15.94 18.12 -9.69
N PRO A 27 -15.99 19.45 -9.45
CA PRO A 27 -16.40 20.40 -10.46
C PRO A 27 -15.49 20.34 -11.70
N GLY A 28 -16.07 20.07 -12.87
CA GLY A 28 -15.35 19.97 -14.13
C GLY A 28 -14.81 18.60 -14.49
N ALA A 29 -15.05 17.57 -13.66
CA ALA A 29 -14.72 16.19 -14.02
C ALA A 29 -15.57 15.73 -15.22
N LEU A 30 -14.95 14.96 -16.11
CA LEU A 30 -15.64 14.35 -17.24
C LEU A 30 -16.57 13.25 -16.76
N PRO A 31 -17.73 13.01 -17.40
CA PRO A 31 -18.69 11.98 -16.98
C PRO A 31 -18.13 10.57 -16.89
N ASP A 32 -17.14 10.23 -17.72
CA ASP A 32 -16.45 8.92 -17.72
C ASP A 32 -15.48 8.76 -16.53
N MET A 33 -15.13 9.85 -15.84
CA MET A 33 -14.37 9.83 -14.59
C MET A 33 -15.26 9.73 -13.35
N LEU A 34 -16.57 9.98 -13.47
CA LEU A 34 -17.56 9.92 -12.38
C LEU A 34 -18.20 8.52 -12.29
N VAL A 35 -17.35 7.50 -12.31
CA VAL A 35 -17.73 6.09 -12.21
C VAL A 35 -16.99 5.42 -11.08
N ALA A 36 -17.57 4.38 -10.50
CA ALA A 36 -16.88 3.53 -9.53
C ALA A 36 -15.62 2.92 -10.20
N ALA A 37 -14.45 3.20 -9.66
CA ALA A 37 -13.19 2.88 -10.30
C ALA A 37 -12.02 2.92 -9.29
N SER A 38 -10.89 2.45 -9.73
CA SER A 38 -9.62 2.63 -9.02
C SER A 38 -8.45 2.72 -9.99
N VAL A 39 -7.29 3.09 -9.46
CA VAL A 39 -6.05 3.19 -10.22
C VAL A 39 -5.35 1.84 -10.22
N VAL A 40 -5.05 1.33 -11.41
CA VAL A 40 -4.41 0.04 -11.64
C VAL A 40 -3.06 0.23 -12.29
N PHE A 41 -2.05 -0.51 -11.81
CA PHE A 41 -0.75 -0.56 -12.46
C PHE A 41 -0.84 -1.36 -13.77
N VAL A 42 -0.50 -0.69 -14.87
CA VAL A 42 -0.44 -1.29 -16.22
C VAL A 42 0.94 -0.98 -16.81
N PRO A 43 1.81 -1.97 -16.98
CA PRO A 43 3.13 -1.75 -17.55
C PRO A 43 3.02 -1.07 -18.92
N PRO A 44 3.81 -0.02 -19.21
CA PRO A 44 3.82 0.60 -20.52
C PRO A 44 4.46 -0.33 -21.55
N PRO A 45 4.10 -0.24 -22.84
CA PRO A 45 4.65 -1.11 -23.89
C PRO A 45 6.09 -0.74 -24.31
N HIS A 46 6.62 0.38 -23.81
CA HIS A 46 7.95 0.89 -24.10
C HIS A 46 8.48 1.74 -22.94
N ARG A 47 9.77 2.05 -22.96
CA ARG A 47 10.40 2.91 -21.96
C ARG A 47 9.71 4.27 -21.86
N VAL A 48 9.45 4.69 -20.64
CA VAL A 48 8.81 5.97 -20.29
C VAL A 48 9.65 6.74 -19.27
N GLY A 49 9.46 8.05 -19.22
CA GLY A 49 10.10 8.88 -18.18
C GLY A 49 9.43 8.68 -16.83
N LEU A 50 10.21 8.57 -15.78
CA LEU A 50 9.68 8.30 -14.40
C LEU A 50 9.07 9.52 -13.70
N HIS A 51 9.05 10.69 -14.37
CA HIS A 51 8.48 11.92 -13.82
C HIS A 51 6.96 12.03 -13.97
N ASP A 52 6.35 11.16 -14.76
CA ASP A 52 4.91 11.11 -15.02
C ASP A 52 4.36 9.71 -14.72
N HIS A 53 3.82 9.54 -13.53
CA HIS A 53 3.30 8.27 -13.06
C HIS A 53 2.00 7.82 -13.76
N TYR A 54 1.31 8.72 -14.48
CA TYR A 54 0.12 8.36 -15.28
C TYR A 54 0.47 7.47 -16.47
N GLN A 55 1.74 7.32 -16.81
CA GLN A 55 2.16 6.41 -17.87
C GLN A 55 2.06 4.92 -17.49
N TRP A 56 1.98 4.60 -16.20
CA TRP A 56 1.81 3.21 -15.70
C TRP A 56 0.69 3.05 -14.66
N TRP A 57 0.09 4.16 -14.19
CA TRP A 57 -1.11 4.12 -13.38
C TRP A 57 -2.31 4.55 -14.23
N GLN A 58 -3.26 3.63 -14.42
CA GLN A 58 -4.44 3.87 -15.23
C GLN A 58 -5.71 3.83 -14.37
N PHE A 59 -6.59 4.82 -14.57
CA PHE A 59 -7.92 4.82 -13.96
C PHE A 59 -8.80 3.83 -14.71
N ILE A 60 -9.23 2.76 -14.03
CA ILE A 60 -10.00 1.67 -14.64
C ILE A 60 -11.38 1.57 -13.98
N ALA A 61 -12.42 1.81 -14.77
CA ALA A 61 -13.80 1.66 -14.33
C ALA A 61 -14.08 0.22 -13.87
N GLY A 62 -14.74 0.07 -12.71
CA GLY A 62 -15.04 -1.21 -12.12
C GLY A 62 -13.88 -1.91 -11.41
N ALA A 63 -12.65 -1.32 -11.41
CA ALA A 63 -11.57 -1.83 -10.59
C ALA A 63 -11.86 -1.56 -9.12
N ASN A 64 -11.79 -2.60 -8.30
CA ASN A 64 -11.99 -2.58 -6.85
C ASN A 64 -11.35 -3.83 -6.23
N TRP A 65 -11.52 -4.04 -4.94
CA TRP A 65 -10.91 -5.18 -4.24
C TRP A 65 -11.36 -6.56 -4.73
N ARG A 66 -12.57 -6.68 -5.35
CA ARG A 66 -13.07 -7.93 -5.95
C ARG A 66 -12.57 -8.12 -7.39
N HIS A 67 -12.28 -7.00 -8.05
CA HIS A 67 -11.84 -6.92 -9.44
C HIS A 67 -10.55 -6.08 -9.54
N PRO A 68 -9.41 -6.60 -9.03
CA PRO A 68 -8.21 -5.78 -8.80
C PRO A 68 -7.52 -5.27 -10.07
N GLN A 69 -7.88 -5.77 -11.23
CA GLN A 69 -7.35 -5.31 -12.53
C GLN A 69 -8.46 -4.81 -13.47
N GLY A 70 -9.66 -4.56 -12.92
CA GLY A 70 -10.84 -4.18 -13.67
C GLY A 70 -11.88 -5.31 -13.73
N PRO A 71 -13.05 -5.06 -14.36
CA PRO A 71 -14.25 -5.91 -14.25
C PRO A 71 -14.04 -7.37 -14.70
N ASP A 72 -13.10 -7.63 -15.58
CA ASP A 72 -12.79 -8.97 -16.10
C ASP A 72 -11.84 -9.77 -15.19
N SER A 73 -11.39 -9.19 -14.09
CA SER A 73 -10.52 -9.83 -13.11
C SER A 73 -11.28 -10.33 -11.89
N ALA A 74 -10.72 -11.30 -11.17
CA ALA A 74 -11.29 -11.88 -9.97
C ALA A 74 -10.23 -12.13 -8.89
N ILE A 75 -10.68 -12.40 -7.68
CA ILE A 75 -9.84 -12.73 -6.51
C ILE A 75 -9.87 -14.22 -6.16
N ASP A 76 -10.32 -15.07 -7.09
CA ASP A 76 -10.34 -16.51 -6.90
C ASP A 76 -8.93 -17.04 -6.62
N GLY A 77 -8.80 -17.85 -5.56
CA GLY A 77 -7.51 -18.38 -5.12
C GLY A 77 -6.56 -17.36 -4.45
N LYS A 78 -7.06 -16.16 -4.08
CA LYS A 78 -6.29 -15.10 -3.42
C LYS A 78 -6.73 -14.83 -1.98
N ASP A 79 -7.27 -15.80 -1.29
CA ASP A 79 -7.81 -15.63 0.07
C ASP A 79 -6.75 -15.21 1.10
N ASP A 80 -5.50 -15.57 0.87
CA ASP A 80 -4.34 -15.25 1.68
C ASP A 80 -3.51 -14.06 1.16
N HIS A 81 -3.94 -13.40 0.07
CA HIS A 81 -3.32 -12.18 -0.42
C HIS A 81 -3.80 -10.93 0.34
N PRO A 82 -3.02 -9.84 0.34
CA PRO A 82 -3.48 -8.57 0.87
C PRO A 82 -4.63 -8.02 0.04
N VAL A 83 -5.51 -7.25 0.69
CA VAL A 83 -6.54 -6.48 -0.01
C VAL A 83 -5.92 -5.27 -0.69
N VAL A 84 -6.41 -4.93 -1.87
CA VAL A 84 -6.01 -3.75 -2.65
C VAL A 84 -7.23 -2.88 -2.96
N HIS A 85 -7.02 -1.66 -3.48
CA HIS A 85 -8.08 -0.69 -3.83
C HIS A 85 -8.96 -0.31 -2.63
N VAL A 86 -8.33 -0.09 -1.49
CA VAL A 86 -8.96 0.43 -0.27
C VAL A 86 -8.46 1.84 0.03
N ALA A 87 -9.36 2.75 0.30
CA ALA A 87 -9.05 4.12 0.70
C ALA A 87 -8.80 4.22 2.21
N ALA A 88 -8.29 5.35 2.68
CA ALA A 88 -8.09 5.61 4.11
C ALA A 88 -9.38 5.39 4.92
N SER A 89 -10.53 5.87 4.42
CA SER A 89 -11.84 5.67 5.05
C SER A 89 -12.23 4.20 5.20
N ASP A 90 -11.88 3.34 4.23
CA ASP A 90 -12.17 1.91 4.28
C ASP A 90 -11.35 1.20 5.35
N VAL A 91 -10.03 1.51 5.42
CA VAL A 91 -9.16 0.89 6.42
C VAL A 91 -9.47 1.38 7.84
N GLU A 92 -9.88 2.64 8.00
CA GLU A 92 -10.39 3.15 9.27
C GLU A 92 -11.69 2.46 9.71
N ALA A 93 -12.62 2.26 8.76
CA ALA A 93 -13.86 1.54 9.03
C ALA A 93 -13.56 0.10 9.48
N TYR A 94 -12.63 -0.57 8.80
CA TYR A 94 -12.17 -1.90 9.19
C TYR A 94 -11.50 -1.91 10.57
N ALA A 95 -10.61 -0.95 10.86
CA ALA A 95 -9.94 -0.86 12.15
C ALA A 95 -10.95 -0.68 13.30
N ARG A 96 -11.93 0.22 13.13
CA ARG A 96 -13.04 0.40 14.10
C ARG A 96 -13.84 -0.88 14.31
N TRP A 97 -14.21 -1.56 13.23
CA TRP A 97 -14.94 -2.84 13.31
C TRP A 97 -14.12 -3.91 14.05
N ALA A 98 -12.82 -3.97 13.79
CA ALA A 98 -11.91 -4.93 14.43
C ALA A 98 -11.56 -4.57 15.89
N GLY A 99 -12.03 -3.42 16.41
CA GLY A 99 -11.64 -2.91 17.72
C GLY A 99 -10.16 -2.54 17.81
N LYS A 100 -9.58 -2.08 16.71
CA LYS A 100 -8.17 -1.70 16.55
C LYS A 100 -8.03 -0.27 16.06
N ALA A 101 -6.80 0.22 15.98
CA ALA A 101 -6.44 1.48 15.35
C ALA A 101 -5.37 1.23 14.25
N LEU A 102 -5.24 2.17 13.33
CA LEU A 102 -4.11 2.21 12.43
C LEU A 102 -2.85 2.61 13.20
N PRO A 103 -1.68 2.06 12.85
CA PRO A 103 -0.42 2.53 13.40
C PRO A 103 -0.13 3.97 12.95
N THR A 104 0.55 4.74 13.76
CA THR A 104 1.22 5.94 13.30
C THR A 104 2.38 5.56 12.38
N GLU A 105 2.89 6.51 11.58
CA GLU A 105 4.05 6.26 10.72
C GLU A 105 5.27 5.79 11.54
N ALA A 106 5.52 6.41 12.69
CA ALA A 106 6.61 6.05 13.58
C ALA A 106 6.44 4.64 14.19
N GLU A 107 5.22 4.25 14.57
CA GLU A 107 4.94 2.89 15.03
C GLU A 107 5.12 1.87 13.92
N TRP A 108 4.68 2.21 12.71
CA TRP A 108 4.85 1.36 11.53
C TRP A 108 6.35 1.18 11.21
N GLU A 109 7.13 2.27 11.18
CA GLU A 109 8.57 2.19 10.91
C GLU A 109 9.31 1.38 11.97
N LEU A 110 9.01 1.59 13.26
CA LEU A 110 9.57 0.78 14.34
C LEU A 110 9.26 -0.71 14.15
N ALA A 111 8.02 -1.02 13.80
CA ALA A 111 7.59 -2.38 13.52
C ALA A 111 8.32 -2.97 12.30
N ALA A 112 8.47 -2.21 11.22
CA ALA A 112 9.17 -2.62 10.02
C ALA A 112 10.65 -2.92 10.26
N ARG A 113 11.34 -2.10 11.07
CA ARG A 113 12.75 -2.31 11.40
C ARG A 113 13.02 -3.58 12.20
N GLY A 114 12.03 -4.14 12.89
CA GLY A 114 12.17 -5.42 13.56
C GLY A 114 13.28 -5.50 14.62
N GLY A 115 13.66 -4.36 15.21
CA GLY A 115 14.76 -4.26 16.19
C GLY A 115 16.13 -3.99 15.58
N LEU A 116 16.27 -3.83 14.28
CA LEU A 116 17.51 -3.43 13.63
C LEU A 116 17.69 -1.91 13.70
N GLU A 117 18.88 -1.46 14.10
CA GLU A 117 19.26 -0.05 14.11
C GLU A 117 20.22 0.23 12.96
N GLY A 118 19.92 1.26 12.15
CA GLY A 118 20.79 1.73 11.08
C GLY A 118 20.93 0.81 9.86
N ALA A 119 20.21 -0.31 9.82
CA ALA A 119 20.21 -1.20 8.67
C ALA A 119 19.47 -0.57 7.47
N GLU A 120 19.92 -0.90 6.26
CA GLU A 120 19.33 -0.38 5.02
C GLU A 120 17.94 -0.97 4.77
N PHE A 121 17.74 -2.27 5.07
CA PHE A 121 16.47 -2.97 4.93
C PHE A 121 15.99 -3.52 6.28
N ALA A 122 14.73 -3.95 6.34
CA ALA A 122 14.15 -4.60 7.52
C ALA A 122 14.79 -5.98 7.86
N TRP A 123 15.72 -6.45 7.08
CA TRP A 123 16.45 -7.72 7.25
C TRP A 123 17.97 -7.59 7.25
N GLY A 124 18.52 -6.37 7.15
CA GLY A 124 19.97 -6.11 7.15
C GLY A 124 20.40 -5.19 6.02
N ASP A 125 21.66 -5.27 5.60
CA ASP A 125 22.27 -4.33 4.64
C ASP A 125 22.35 -4.87 3.21
N GLU A 126 21.95 -6.11 2.97
CA GLU A 126 21.94 -6.72 1.63
C GLU A 126 20.51 -6.86 1.12
N LEU A 127 20.24 -6.39 -0.10
CA LEU A 127 18.91 -6.51 -0.73
C LEU A 127 18.47 -7.99 -0.86
N THR A 128 19.40 -8.86 -1.26
CA THR A 128 19.18 -10.30 -1.45
C THR A 128 20.29 -11.09 -0.74
N PRO A 129 20.23 -11.21 0.60
CA PRO A 129 21.25 -11.94 1.34
C PRO A 129 21.35 -13.39 0.88
N GLY A 130 22.57 -13.78 0.48
CA GLY A 130 22.80 -15.11 -0.10
C GLY A 130 22.02 -15.42 -1.40
N GLY A 131 21.54 -14.39 -2.09
CA GLY A 131 20.72 -14.53 -3.31
C GLY A 131 19.24 -14.81 -3.04
N VAL A 132 18.77 -14.71 -1.80
CA VAL A 132 17.38 -14.96 -1.40
C VAL A 132 16.59 -13.64 -1.37
N HIS A 133 15.45 -13.59 -2.04
CA HIS A 133 14.54 -12.46 -1.92
C HIS A 133 13.85 -12.46 -0.55
N MET A 134 13.85 -11.31 0.11
CA MET A 134 13.31 -11.16 1.45
C MET A 134 11.94 -10.47 1.48
N ALA A 135 11.49 -9.97 0.33
CA ALA A 135 10.22 -9.30 0.15
C ALA A 135 9.77 -9.39 -1.32
N ASN A 136 8.48 -9.23 -1.54
CA ASN A 136 7.91 -9.06 -2.88
C ASN A 136 8.13 -7.61 -3.33
N VAL A 137 9.11 -7.39 -4.18
CA VAL A 137 9.48 -6.09 -4.72
C VAL A 137 9.73 -6.17 -6.22
N TRP A 138 9.72 -5.03 -6.89
CA TRP A 138 10.02 -4.99 -8.32
C TRP A 138 11.48 -5.38 -8.61
N GLN A 139 11.69 -6.27 -9.59
CA GLN A 139 13.02 -6.63 -10.08
C GLN A 139 13.11 -6.33 -11.58
N GLY A 140 14.12 -5.56 -11.96
CA GLY A 140 14.36 -5.19 -13.34
C GLY A 140 14.02 -3.73 -13.65
N GLU A 141 13.72 -3.45 -14.91
CA GLU A 141 13.51 -2.08 -15.38
C GLU A 141 12.09 -1.59 -15.09
N PHE A 142 11.94 -0.76 -14.04
CA PHE A 142 10.66 -0.16 -13.70
C PHE A 142 10.31 0.98 -14.68
N PRO A 143 9.05 1.12 -15.08
CA PRO A 143 7.86 0.29 -14.83
C PRO A 143 7.60 -0.73 -15.97
N LEU A 144 8.61 -0.95 -16.82
CA LEU A 144 8.47 -1.67 -18.08
C LEU A 144 8.48 -3.20 -17.91
N HIS A 145 9.45 -3.71 -17.14
CA HIS A 145 9.70 -5.13 -17.09
C HIS A 145 10.07 -5.61 -15.69
N ASN A 146 9.16 -6.34 -15.07
CA ASN A 146 9.44 -7.06 -13.82
C ASN A 146 9.98 -8.46 -14.16
N LEU A 147 11.12 -8.84 -13.58
CA LEU A 147 11.77 -10.13 -13.82
C LEU A 147 11.17 -11.29 -13.01
N HIS A 148 10.30 -10.99 -12.04
CA HIS A 148 9.61 -11.95 -11.16
C HIS A 148 10.58 -12.95 -10.47
N GLN A 149 11.77 -12.51 -10.12
CA GLN A 149 12.78 -13.38 -9.50
C GLN A 149 12.39 -13.77 -8.07
N ASP A 150 11.54 -12.99 -7.43
CA ASP A 150 10.92 -13.29 -6.14
C ASP A 150 9.75 -14.28 -6.23
N GLY A 151 9.33 -14.64 -7.46
CA GLY A 151 8.25 -15.57 -7.75
C GLY A 151 6.87 -14.93 -7.99
N TYR A 152 6.76 -13.60 -7.90
CA TYR A 152 5.46 -12.92 -7.98
C TYR A 152 5.47 -11.76 -8.98
N GLU A 153 4.43 -11.71 -9.80
CA GLU A 153 4.22 -10.61 -10.76
C GLU A 153 3.56 -9.40 -10.08
N ARG A 154 2.66 -9.66 -9.13
CA ARG A 154 1.85 -8.68 -8.40
C ARG A 154 1.94 -8.97 -6.91
N THR A 155 0.83 -9.00 -6.20
CA THR A 155 0.83 -9.35 -4.77
C THR A 155 1.24 -10.80 -4.54
N SER A 156 1.87 -11.07 -3.41
CA SER A 156 2.14 -12.41 -2.88
C SER A 156 1.17 -12.77 -1.77
N PRO A 157 1.00 -14.07 -1.45
CA PRO A 157 0.35 -14.50 -0.22
C PRO A 157 1.01 -13.87 1.01
N VAL A 158 0.23 -13.48 2.00
CA VAL A 158 0.76 -12.94 3.27
C VAL A 158 1.64 -13.98 3.95
N GLY A 159 2.85 -13.57 4.34
CA GLY A 159 3.82 -14.46 4.97
C GLY A 159 4.60 -15.35 4.00
N ALA A 160 4.57 -15.06 2.70
CA ALA A 160 5.38 -15.77 1.71
C ALA A 160 6.89 -15.57 1.91
N PHE A 161 7.27 -14.46 2.54
CA PHE A 161 8.65 -14.11 2.85
C PHE A 161 8.94 -14.20 4.34
N PRO A 162 10.24 -14.30 4.74
CA PRO A 162 10.61 -14.41 6.14
C PRO A 162 10.12 -13.22 6.97
N PRO A 163 9.75 -13.43 8.26
CA PRO A 163 9.42 -12.35 9.16
C PRO A 163 10.66 -11.56 9.56
N ASN A 164 10.46 -10.31 9.99
CA ASN A 164 11.50 -9.52 10.62
C ASN A 164 11.80 -9.97 12.07
N GLY A 165 12.69 -9.27 12.78
CA GLY A 165 13.08 -9.62 14.14
C GLY A 165 11.98 -9.56 15.20
N TYR A 166 10.84 -8.92 14.89
CA TYR A 166 9.63 -8.91 15.73
C TYR A 166 8.60 -9.97 15.32
N GLY A 167 8.91 -10.83 14.35
CA GLY A 167 8.00 -11.85 13.85
C GLY A 167 6.93 -11.31 12.91
N LEU A 168 7.09 -10.09 12.38
CA LEU A 168 6.15 -9.47 11.44
C LEU A 168 6.57 -9.77 10.01
N HIS A 169 5.58 -10.14 9.18
CA HIS A 169 5.75 -10.41 7.76
C HIS A 169 5.29 -9.23 6.92
N ASP A 170 5.82 -9.13 5.71
CA ASP A 170 5.38 -8.22 4.65
C ASP A 170 5.41 -6.72 5.03
N MET A 171 6.21 -6.35 6.03
CA MET A 171 6.41 -4.95 6.41
C MET A 171 7.15 -4.14 5.34
N ILE A 172 7.77 -4.80 4.38
CA ILE A 172 8.43 -4.22 3.20
C ILE A 172 7.90 -4.95 1.96
N GLY A 173 7.54 -4.19 0.93
CA GLY A 173 7.04 -4.75 -0.34
C GLY A 173 5.58 -5.18 -0.30
N ASN A 174 5.18 -6.02 -1.24
CA ASN A 174 3.86 -6.58 -1.46
C ASN A 174 2.79 -5.52 -1.81
N VAL A 175 2.35 -4.69 -0.84
CA VAL A 175 1.41 -3.58 -1.04
C VAL A 175 1.82 -2.36 -0.21
N TRP A 176 1.36 -1.19 -0.61
CA TRP A 176 1.42 -0.01 0.25
C TRP A 176 0.42 -0.14 1.39
N GLU A 177 0.81 0.35 2.55
CA GLU A 177 0.03 0.28 3.77
C GLU A 177 -0.34 1.67 4.29
N TRP A 178 -1.57 1.82 4.75
CA TRP A 178 -2.06 3.06 5.34
C TRP A 178 -1.61 3.19 6.80
N THR A 179 -1.12 4.37 7.14
CA THR A 179 -0.87 4.80 8.52
C THR A 179 -1.92 5.81 8.97
N ALA A 180 -1.97 6.09 10.27
CA ALA A 180 -2.89 7.08 10.85
C ALA A 180 -2.45 8.53 10.63
N ASP A 181 -1.23 8.74 10.15
CA ASP A 181 -0.66 10.06 9.95
C ASP A 181 -0.89 10.56 8.51
N TRP A 182 -1.05 11.86 8.36
CA TRP A 182 -0.97 12.53 7.08
C TRP A 182 0.48 12.57 6.60
N TYR A 183 0.66 12.52 5.30
CA TYR A 183 1.99 12.63 4.70
C TYR A 183 2.65 13.98 5.03
N ALA A 184 3.92 13.94 5.38
CA ALA A 184 4.76 15.12 5.50
C ALA A 184 6.11 14.86 4.80
N PRO A 185 6.60 15.79 3.97
CA PRO A 185 7.88 15.62 3.26
C PRO A 185 9.09 15.64 4.22
N LYS A 186 8.88 16.10 5.43
CA LYS A 186 9.89 16.13 6.51
C LYS A 186 9.19 15.97 7.86
N HIS A 187 9.72 15.11 8.71
CA HIS A 187 9.29 15.05 10.11
C HIS A 187 9.91 16.19 10.93
N GLU A 188 9.16 16.71 11.91
CA GLU A 188 9.69 17.70 12.86
C GLU A 188 10.89 17.13 13.67
N ALA A 189 10.97 15.79 13.78
CA ALA A 189 12.08 15.08 14.40
C ALA A 189 13.39 15.19 13.61
N ASP A 190 13.33 15.44 12.30
CA ASP A 190 14.50 15.66 11.45
C ASP A 190 15.10 17.08 11.61
N ALA A 191 14.50 17.91 12.45
CA ALA A 191 15.07 19.19 12.82
C ALA A 191 16.41 18.96 13.59
N PRO A 192 17.48 19.72 13.29
CA PRO A 192 18.86 19.44 13.72
C PRO A 192 19.13 19.69 15.21
N LYS A 193 18.23 19.27 16.10
CA LYS A 193 18.38 19.33 17.54
C LYS A 193 18.55 17.93 18.11
N ALA A 194 19.80 17.49 18.18
CA ALA A 194 20.21 16.19 18.73
C ALA A 194 19.82 15.93 20.21
N CYS A 195 19.10 16.82 20.87
CA CYS A 195 18.78 16.70 22.29
C CYS A 195 17.33 16.30 22.59
N CYS A 196 16.47 16.17 21.57
CA CYS A 196 15.05 15.95 21.83
C CYS A 196 14.50 14.92 20.85
N ILE A 197 14.53 13.65 21.24
CA ILE A 197 13.71 12.64 20.60
C ILE A 197 12.25 12.98 20.97
N PRO A 198 11.38 13.32 20.01
CA PRO A 198 9.99 13.65 20.35
C PRO A 198 9.31 12.42 20.95
N GLU A 199 8.59 12.62 22.04
CA GLU A 199 7.67 11.60 22.54
C GLU A 199 6.47 11.52 21.59
N ASN A 200 6.15 10.31 21.11
CA ASN A 200 5.05 10.05 20.19
C ASN A 200 5.12 10.94 18.91
N PRO A 201 6.15 10.78 18.08
CA PRO A 201 6.28 11.56 16.84
C PRO A 201 5.09 11.30 15.93
N ARG A 202 4.57 12.35 15.30
CA ARG A 202 3.44 12.30 14.38
C ARG A 202 3.87 12.86 13.03
N GLY A 203 3.25 12.35 11.96
CA GLY A 203 3.42 12.87 10.60
C GLY A 203 2.75 14.24 10.38
N GLY A 204 2.39 14.55 9.14
CA GLY A 204 1.73 15.79 8.76
C GLY A 204 0.38 16.01 9.43
N ARG A 205 -0.16 17.22 9.26
CA ARG A 205 -1.51 17.60 9.69
C ARG A 205 -2.40 17.80 8.47
N GLU A 206 -3.71 17.62 8.64
CA GLU A 206 -4.70 17.74 7.56
C GLU A 206 -4.63 19.07 6.80
N GLU A 207 -4.31 20.19 7.46
CA GLU A 207 -4.25 21.53 6.86
C GLU A 207 -2.95 21.83 6.06
N GLY A 208 -2.01 20.90 5.97
CA GLY A 208 -0.68 21.12 5.36
C GLY A 208 -0.15 19.95 4.55
N SER A 209 -0.97 18.95 4.29
CA SER A 209 -0.61 17.71 3.60
C SER A 209 -0.87 17.82 2.10
#